data_572fb177fbd722d0b9ff79ca2b8c30b3
#
_entry.id   572fb177fbd722d0b9ff79ca2b8c30b3
#
_cell.length_a   1.000
_cell.length_b   1.000
_cell.length_c   1.000
_cell.angle_alpha   90.00
_cell.angle_beta   90.00
_cell.angle_gamma   90.00
#
_symmetry.space_group_name_H-M   'P 1'
#
loop_
_entity.id
_entity.type
_entity.pdbx_description
1 polymer ?
#
loop_
_entity_poly.entity_id
_entity_poly.type
_entity_poly.pdbx_seq_one_letter_code
_entity_poly.pdbx_strand_id
1 'polypeptide(L)'
;MRSSSLIRALVVATAAVFATVACGGGGTAAAGSVKVMATWTGVEQASFMAVMKPFTDSTGITIQYEASRDQDALLTTRVAAGNPPDLAAAPSPTLLTNFAKTGKVKPLNNVVDMTALQNEVSKTWIDLGEPVGDGKLYQIFSWVSLKGLIWYDPKNFQAKGYNVPNSWDSLLQLQQTIKSGGTTPWCVALESGAASGWPGSDWVKEIVLSQSGPTVYDNWWQGHQKWTSPEIKLAWQTWGQILGPNDANVYGGSKTMVSTNFADGGTPMFQTPPKCYLHNQASFITANFQSADPQAVAGTDYNFFPLPDINSQYTGAHVVSGDAWSMFNDTPQAEKMIKYLATADAQAIWVKRGGKISPNNKVSLDNYPDALSKSTAQILVQTKIGKYDAGDLMPTDMKNGYWAAVLKFAQNQGQLDSILANLDSIQAKAYTS
;
A
#
# COMPACT_ATOMS: atom_id res chain seq x y z
N MET A 1 6.15 -16.01 -76.79
CA MET A 1 7.45 -15.64 -77.40
C MET A 1 8.42 -15.38 -76.28
N ARG A 2 9.33 -16.31 -76.06
CA ARG A 2 10.79 -16.23 -75.96
C ARG A 2 11.30 -15.18 -74.95
N SER A 3 12.22 -15.48 -74.02
CA SER A 3 13.27 -16.48 -73.97
C SER A 3 13.87 -16.54 -72.56
N SER A 4 14.31 -17.73 -72.26
CA SER A 4 15.18 -18.11 -71.14
C SER A 4 16.58 -17.50 -71.16
N SER A 5 17.21 -17.23 -70.03
CA SER A 5 18.67 -17.33 -69.91
C SER A 5 19.06 -17.73 -68.47
N LEU A 6 19.57 -18.93 -68.37
CA LEU A 6 20.33 -19.51 -67.29
C LEU A 6 21.70 -18.83 -67.19
N ILE A 7 22.09 -18.36 -65.98
CA ILE A 7 23.50 -18.07 -65.68
C ILE A 7 23.89 -18.93 -64.47
N ARG A 8 24.79 -19.90 -64.73
CA ARG A 8 25.51 -20.68 -63.76
C ARG A 8 26.56 -19.82 -63.09
N ALA A 9 26.54 -19.70 -61.78
CA ALA A 9 27.61 -19.09 -61.02
C ALA A 9 28.38 -20.14 -60.21
N LEU A 10 29.67 -20.10 -60.40
CA LEU A 10 30.73 -20.93 -59.91
C LEU A 10 30.91 -20.78 -58.40
N VAL A 11 30.94 -21.91 -57.68
CA VAL A 11 31.27 -21.97 -56.24
C VAL A 11 32.79 -21.99 -56.11
N VAL A 12 33.38 -20.95 -55.58
CA VAL A 12 34.78 -20.93 -55.11
C VAL A 12 34.75 -21.09 -53.59
N ALA A 13 35.18 -22.26 -53.11
CA ALA A 13 35.39 -22.54 -51.72
C ALA A 13 36.71 -21.95 -51.26
N THR A 14 36.68 -20.88 -50.50
CA THR A 14 37.84 -20.35 -49.76
C THR A 14 37.78 -20.86 -48.33
N ALA A 15 38.65 -21.78 -47.96
CA ALA A 15 38.87 -22.25 -46.61
C ALA A 15 39.62 -21.16 -45.84
N ALA A 16 38.89 -20.45 -44.95
CA ALA A 16 39.48 -19.56 -43.95
C ALA A 16 39.83 -20.34 -42.70
N VAL A 17 41.11 -20.52 -42.42
CA VAL A 17 41.65 -21.04 -41.16
C VAL A 17 41.46 -19.97 -40.11
N PHE A 18 40.49 -20.20 -39.19
CA PHE A 18 40.40 -19.39 -37.98
C PHE A 18 41.37 -19.88 -36.92
N ALA A 19 42.45 -19.15 -36.74
CA ALA A 19 43.32 -19.27 -35.57
C ALA A 19 42.53 -18.84 -34.34
N THR A 20 42.18 -19.78 -33.47
CA THR A 20 41.62 -19.46 -32.13
C THR A 20 42.71 -18.88 -31.27
N VAL A 21 42.74 -17.57 -31.16
CA VAL A 21 43.47 -16.87 -30.07
C VAL A 21 42.63 -17.06 -28.82
N ALA A 22 43.00 -18.02 -27.97
CA ALA A 22 42.48 -18.14 -26.61
C ALA A 22 43.03 -16.98 -25.78
N CYS A 23 42.38 -15.82 -25.83
CA CYS A 23 42.52 -14.80 -24.79
C CYS A 23 41.73 -15.27 -23.55
N GLY A 24 42.45 -15.77 -22.55
CA GLY A 24 41.93 -15.96 -21.19
C GLY A 24 41.57 -14.60 -20.58
N GLY A 25 40.38 -14.14 -20.88
CA GLY A 25 39.70 -13.07 -20.12
C GLY A 25 38.67 -13.75 -19.26
N GLY A 26 38.85 -13.72 -17.93
CA GLY A 26 37.81 -14.12 -16.99
C GLY A 26 36.57 -13.25 -17.19
N GLY A 27 35.70 -13.63 -18.10
CA GLY A 27 34.39 -13.04 -18.27
C GLY A 27 33.60 -13.33 -17.00
N THR A 28 33.42 -12.32 -16.15
CA THR A 28 32.36 -12.38 -15.13
C THR A 28 31.09 -12.67 -15.89
N ALA A 29 30.54 -13.87 -15.67
CA ALA A 29 29.22 -14.22 -16.20
C ALA A 29 28.27 -13.07 -15.84
N ALA A 30 27.49 -12.58 -16.83
CA ALA A 30 26.55 -11.51 -16.61
C ALA A 30 25.69 -11.87 -15.38
N ALA A 31 25.64 -10.97 -14.39
CA ALA A 31 25.06 -11.27 -13.07
C ALA A 31 23.55 -11.58 -13.14
N GLY A 32 22.92 -11.39 -14.31
CA GLY A 32 21.51 -11.66 -14.58
C GLY A 32 20.57 -10.52 -14.16
N SER A 33 19.29 -10.84 -14.15
CA SER A 33 18.26 -9.88 -13.79
C SER A 33 17.20 -10.52 -12.91
N VAL A 34 16.44 -9.69 -12.17
CA VAL A 34 15.24 -10.06 -11.40
C VAL A 34 14.05 -9.30 -11.94
N LYS A 35 12.98 -10.02 -12.29
CA LYS A 35 11.68 -9.45 -12.67
C LYS A 35 10.90 -9.15 -11.41
N VAL A 36 10.56 -7.90 -11.18
CA VAL A 36 9.89 -7.41 -9.97
C VAL A 36 8.59 -6.73 -10.35
N MET A 37 7.51 -7.08 -9.66
CA MET A 37 6.21 -6.41 -9.78
C MET A 37 5.79 -5.81 -8.45
N ALA A 38 5.34 -4.55 -8.45
CA ALA A 38 4.76 -3.90 -7.28
C ALA A 38 3.73 -2.82 -7.67
N THR A 39 3.00 -2.29 -6.68
CA THR A 39 2.01 -1.23 -6.89
C THR A 39 2.64 0.17 -6.97
N TRP A 40 3.90 0.31 -6.64
CA TRP A 40 4.57 1.59 -6.46
C TRP A 40 4.87 2.29 -7.77
N THR A 41 4.27 3.47 -7.97
CA THR A 41 4.50 4.36 -9.11
C THR A 41 5.05 5.70 -8.63
N GLY A 42 5.55 6.55 -9.54
CA GLY A 42 6.00 7.91 -9.21
C GLY A 42 7.08 7.95 -8.13
N VAL A 43 6.85 8.69 -7.05
CA VAL A 43 7.82 8.88 -5.95
C VAL A 43 8.12 7.60 -5.17
N GLU A 44 7.14 6.71 -5.05
CA GLU A 44 7.35 5.41 -4.41
C GLU A 44 8.27 4.53 -5.25
N GLN A 45 8.08 4.49 -6.57
CA GLN A 45 8.98 3.80 -7.49
C GLN A 45 10.41 4.35 -7.41
N ALA A 46 10.56 5.67 -7.41
CA ALA A 46 11.86 6.31 -7.29
C ALA A 46 12.55 5.95 -5.96
N SER A 47 11.80 5.82 -4.88
CA SER A 47 12.31 5.40 -3.57
C SER A 47 12.72 3.92 -3.57
N PHE A 48 11.91 3.04 -4.16
CA PHE A 48 12.28 1.64 -4.34
C PHE A 48 13.55 1.47 -5.19
N MET A 49 13.67 2.19 -6.29
CA MET A 49 14.88 2.14 -7.12
C MET A 49 16.12 2.64 -6.37
N ALA A 50 15.97 3.61 -5.46
CA ALA A 50 17.06 4.04 -4.59
C ALA A 50 17.48 2.93 -3.60
N VAL A 51 16.53 2.14 -3.07
CA VAL A 51 16.85 0.95 -2.28
C VAL A 51 17.63 -0.08 -3.11
N MET A 52 17.25 -0.29 -4.35
CA MET A 52 17.87 -1.29 -5.21
C MET A 52 19.25 -0.88 -5.75
N LYS A 53 19.60 0.40 -5.69
CA LYS A 53 20.88 0.86 -6.22
C LYS A 53 22.09 0.21 -5.57
N PRO A 54 22.26 0.16 -4.23
CA PRO A 54 23.40 -0.55 -3.60
C PRO A 54 23.42 -2.05 -3.92
N PHE A 55 22.26 -2.68 -4.02
CA PHE A 55 22.15 -4.08 -4.42
C PHE A 55 22.67 -4.30 -5.85
N THR A 56 22.24 -3.48 -6.79
CA THR A 56 22.67 -3.55 -8.19
C THR A 56 24.16 -3.26 -8.31
N ASP A 57 24.66 -2.22 -7.63
CA ASP A 57 26.07 -1.83 -7.67
C ASP A 57 26.98 -2.96 -7.12
N SER A 58 26.57 -3.65 -6.06
CA SER A 58 27.39 -4.69 -5.41
C SER A 58 27.29 -6.07 -6.09
N THR A 59 26.14 -6.39 -6.71
CA THR A 59 25.91 -7.72 -7.27
C THR A 59 25.99 -7.77 -8.79
N GLY A 60 25.85 -6.61 -9.49
CA GLY A 60 25.69 -6.53 -10.93
C GLY A 60 24.31 -7.00 -11.44
N ILE A 61 23.42 -7.45 -10.53
CA ILE A 61 22.07 -7.93 -10.89
C ILE A 61 21.19 -6.73 -11.24
N THR A 62 20.57 -6.75 -12.42
CA THR A 62 19.66 -5.69 -12.87
C THR A 62 18.23 -5.96 -12.43
N ILE A 63 17.45 -4.88 -12.19
CA ILE A 63 16.05 -4.97 -11.79
C ILE A 63 15.16 -4.63 -12.98
N GLN A 64 14.34 -5.60 -13.41
CA GLN A 64 13.28 -5.42 -14.39
C GLN A 64 11.99 -5.13 -13.64
N TYR A 65 11.76 -3.84 -13.38
CA TYR A 65 10.64 -3.40 -12.54
C TYR A 65 9.41 -3.09 -13.37
N GLU A 66 8.27 -3.63 -12.94
CA GLU A 66 6.95 -3.35 -13.48
C GLU A 66 6.04 -2.85 -12.37
N ALA A 67 5.51 -1.64 -12.55
CA ALA A 67 4.56 -1.03 -11.64
C ALA A 67 3.13 -1.08 -12.20
N SER A 68 2.16 -1.48 -11.36
CA SER A 68 0.76 -1.45 -11.76
C SER A 68 -0.14 -1.24 -10.55
N ARG A 69 -1.06 -0.26 -10.63
CA ARG A 69 -2.15 -0.12 -9.64
C ARG A 69 -3.23 -1.21 -9.82
N ASP A 70 -3.24 -1.92 -10.94
CA ASP A 70 -4.04 -3.11 -11.20
C ASP A 70 -3.23 -4.40 -10.97
N GLN A 71 -2.37 -4.37 -9.94
CA GLN A 71 -1.39 -5.44 -9.71
C GLN A 71 -2.04 -6.79 -9.45
N ASP A 72 -3.13 -6.86 -8.67
CA ASP A 72 -3.75 -8.12 -8.28
C ASP A 72 -4.27 -8.89 -9.50
N ALA A 73 -4.96 -8.20 -10.41
CA ALA A 73 -5.46 -8.81 -11.65
C ALA A 73 -4.31 -9.20 -12.60
N LEU A 74 -3.32 -8.30 -12.75
CA LEU A 74 -2.16 -8.56 -13.61
C LEU A 74 -1.33 -9.73 -13.10
N LEU A 75 -1.04 -9.79 -11.80
CA LEU A 75 -0.31 -10.88 -11.16
C LEU A 75 -1.06 -12.20 -11.29
N THR A 76 -2.39 -12.19 -11.06
CA THR A 76 -3.25 -13.38 -11.23
C THR A 76 -3.18 -13.90 -12.66
N THR A 77 -3.29 -13.01 -13.63
CA THR A 77 -3.22 -13.36 -15.06
C THR A 77 -1.86 -13.97 -15.42
N ARG A 78 -0.75 -13.38 -14.96
CA ARG A 78 0.60 -13.89 -15.24
C ARG A 78 0.88 -15.23 -14.57
N VAL A 79 0.44 -15.40 -13.32
CA VAL A 79 0.58 -16.69 -12.62
C VAL A 79 -0.22 -17.78 -13.33
N ALA A 80 -1.45 -17.49 -13.76
CA ALA A 80 -2.28 -18.44 -14.53
C ALA A 80 -1.66 -18.79 -15.87
N ALA A 81 -1.02 -17.83 -16.55
CA ALA A 81 -0.33 -18.03 -17.83
C ALA A 81 1.05 -18.72 -17.67
N GLY A 82 1.50 -19.05 -16.45
CA GLY A 82 2.82 -19.67 -16.21
C GLY A 82 4.01 -18.71 -16.41
N ASN A 83 3.78 -17.40 -16.41
CA ASN A 83 4.81 -16.36 -16.57
C ASN A 83 4.75 -15.31 -15.43
N PRO A 84 4.86 -15.73 -14.15
CA PRO A 84 4.91 -14.80 -13.03
C PRO A 84 6.20 -13.95 -13.05
N PRO A 85 6.25 -12.82 -12.30
CA PRO A 85 7.51 -12.17 -11.96
C PRO A 85 8.36 -13.11 -11.09
N ASP A 86 9.64 -12.78 -10.89
CA ASP A 86 10.46 -13.54 -9.93
C ASP A 86 10.05 -13.18 -8.50
N LEU A 87 9.85 -11.89 -8.25
CA LEU A 87 9.37 -11.34 -6.97
C LEU A 87 8.18 -10.41 -7.19
N ALA A 88 7.21 -10.46 -6.28
CA ALA A 88 6.15 -9.46 -6.21
C ALA A 88 6.04 -8.89 -4.79
N ALA A 89 5.82 -7.56 -4.71
CA ALA A 89 5.39 -6.89 -3.49
C ALA A 89 3.92 -6.48 -3.67
N ALA A 90 3.03 -7.02 -2.86
CA ALA A 90 1.59 -6.76 -2.97
C ALA A 90 0.99 -6.30 -1.63
N PRO A 91 0.05 -5.34 -1.65
CA PRO A 91 -0.66 -4.92 -0.44
C PRO A 91 -1.61 -6.00 0.09
N SER A 92 -1.96 -6.99 -0.74
CA SER A 92 -2.92 -8.06 -0.42
C SER A 92 -2.21 -9.36 -0.01
N PRO A 93 -1.88 -9.58 1.27
CA PRO A 93 -1.26 -10.83 1.73
C PRO A 93 -2.11 -12.05 1.39
N THR A 94 -3.44 -11.93 1.39
CA THR A 94 -4.36 -13.02 1.07
C THR A 94 -4.23 -13.51 -0.37
N LEU A 95 -4.03 -12.63 -1.35
CA LEU A 95 -3.76 -13.03 -2.73
C LEU A 95 -2.49 -13.88 -2.80
N LEU A 96 -1.42 -13.43 -2.16
CA LEU A 96 -0.14 -14.15 -2.11
C LEU A 96 -0.27 -15.48 -1.35
N THR A 97 -1.10 -15.52 -0.30
CA THR A 97 -1.44 -16.74 0.44
C THR A 97 -2.11 -17.78 -0.47
N ASN A 98 -3.05 -17.37 -1.31
CA ASN A 98 -3.72 -18.28 -2.25
C ASN A 98 -2.73 -18.86 -3.27
N PHE A 99 -1.76 -18.08 -3.71
CA PHE A 99 -0.68 -18.57 -4.55
C PHE A 99 0.26 -19.52 -3.79
N ALA A 100 0.54 -19.27 -2.51
CA ALA A 100 1.33 -20.17 -1.67
C ALA A 100 0.63 -21.52 -1.47
N LYS A 101 -0.67 -21.50 -1.13
CA LYS A 101 -1.50 -22.73 -0.98
C LYS A 101 -1.53 -23.58 -2.25
N THR A 102 -1.43 -22.97 -3.43
CA THR A 102 -1.40 -23.66 -4.72
C THR A 102 0.01 -23.95 -5.23
N GLY A 103 1.06 -23.74 -4.40
CA GLY A 103 2.46 -24.02 -4.73
C GLY A 103 3.09 -23.09 -5.77
N LYS A 104 2.46 -21.94 -6.04
CA LYS A 104 2.95 -20.94 -7.00
C LYS A 104 3.97 -19.99 -6.37
N VAL A 105 3.90 -19.79 -5.04
CA VAL A 105 4.88 -19.02 -4.26
C VAL A 105 5.81 -20.00 -3.54
N LYS A 106 7.09 -19.65 -3.50
CA LYS A 106 8.14 -20.47 -2.89
C LYS A 106 8.34 -20.11 -1.42
N PRO A 107 8.60 -21.10 -0.54
CA PRO A 107 8.91 -20.82 0.86
C PRO A 107 10.28 -20.11 0.98
N LEU A 108 10.37 -19.20 1.95
CA LEU A 108 11.54 -18.35 2.18
C LEU A 108 12.43 -18.82 3.33
N ASN A 109 12.06 -19.88 4.07
CA ASN A 109 12.78 -20.34 5.26
C ASN A 109 14.26 -20.66 5.02
N ASN A 110 14.61 -21.15 3.83
CA ASN A 110 16.00 -21.44 3.46
C ASN A 110 16.67 -20.26 2.73
N VAL A 111 15.92 -19.18 2.47
CA VAL A 111 16.38 -18.01 1.74
C VAL A 111 16.77 -16.90 2.71
N VAL A 112 15.90 -16.54 3.65
CA VAL A 112 16.17 -15.50 4.65
C VAL A 112 16.79 -16.10 5.92
N ASP A 113 17.53 -15.28 6.67
CA ASP A 113 17.97 -15.66 8.01
C ASP A 113 16.78 -15.60 8.98
N MET A 114 16.15 -16.77 9.24
CA MET A 114 15.00 -16.89 10.12
C MET A 114 15.30 -16.48 11.55
N THR A 115 16.54 -16.70 12.03
CA THR A 115 16.95 -16.33 13.39
C THR A 115 17.03 -14.81 13.52
N ALA A 116 17.67 -14.15 12.56
CA ALA A 116 17.69 -12.68 12.51
C ALA A 116 16.28 -12.12 12.38
N LEU A 117 15.46 -12.64 11.46
CA LEU A 117 14.10 -12.17 11.24
C LEU A 117 13.24 -12.25 12.51
N GLN A 118 13.29 -13.38 13.24
CA GLN A 118 12.54 -13.59 14.49
C GLN A 118 13.00 -12.66 15.64
N ASN A 119 14.27 -12.25 15.65
CA ASN A 119 14.81 -11.33 16.64
C ASN A 119 14.57 -9.86 16.30
N GLU A 120 14.40 -9.55 15.03
CA GLU A 120 14.38 -8.17 14.52
C GLU A 120 13.01 -7.67 14.10
N VAL A 121 12.08 -8.59 13.81
CA VAL A 121 10.72 -8.26 13.35
C VAL A 121 9.70 -8.80 14.33
N SER A 122 8.66 -8.02 14.65
CA SER A 122 7.64 -8.46 15.59
C SER A 122 6.89 -9.69 15.08
N LYS A 123 6.43 -10.52 16.03
CA LYS A 123 5.66 -11.74 15.74
C LYS A 123 4.46 -11.50 14.82
N THR A 124 3.81 -10.36 14.93
CA THR A 124 2.66 -10.00 14.07
C THR A 124 3.01 -10.04 12.59
N TRP A 125 4.15 -9.50 12.19
CA TRP A 125 4.57 -9.48 10.79
C TRP A 125 5.07 -10.86 10.32
N ILE A 126 5.65 -11.65 11.23
CA ILE A 126 6.07 -13.02 10.93
C ILE A 126 4.83 -13.90 10.74
N ASP A 127 3.83 -13.84 11.63
CA ASP A 127 2.59 -14.60 11.52
C ASP A 127 1.83 -14.30 10.21
N LEU A 128 1.82 -13.01 9.79
CA LEU A 128 1.30 -12.63 8.47
C LEU A 128 2.12 -13.22 7.31
N GLY A 129 3.41 -13.47 7.54
CA GLY A 129 4.32 -14.10 6.58
C GLY A 129 4.19 -15.62 6.50
N GLU A 130 3.57 -16.27 7.52
CA GLU A 130 3.33 -17.71 7.62
C GLU A 130 1.83 -18.08 7.46
N PRO A 131 1.15 -17.61 6.41
CA PRO A 131 -0.32 -17.60 6.37
C PRO A 131 -0.94 -18.97 6.00
N VAL A 132 -0.12 -19.96 5.60
CA VAL A 132 -0.63 -21.28 5.16
C VAL A 132 -0.86 -22.23 6.35
N GLY A 133 -0.15 -22.00 7.47
CA GLY A 133 -0.25 -22.83 8.67
C GLY A 133 0.60 -24.11 8.61
N ASP A 134 1.54 -24.20 7.67
CA ASP A 134 2.46 -25.32 7.50
C ASP A 134 3.86 -25.05 8.10
N GLY A 135 4.00 -23.98 8.87
CA GLY A 135 5.24 -23.53 9.52
C GLY A 135 6.28 -22.97 8.54
N LYS A 136 5.85 -22.59 7.35
CA LYS A 136 6.75 -22.00 6.35
C LYS A 136 6.43 -20.53 6.13
N LEU A 137 7.49 -19.74 6.02
CA LEU A 137 7.44 -18.34 5.65
C LEU A 137 7.28 -18.24 4.13
N TYR A 138 6.25 -17.53 3.67
CA TYR A 138 5.99 -17.27 2.25
C TYR A 138 6.05 -15.81 1.89
N GLN A 139 6.01 -14.94 2.90
CA GLN A 139 5.95 -13.49 2.73
C GLN A 139 6.84 -12.81 3.76
N ILE A 140 7.51 -11.72 3.35
CA ILE A 140 8.17 -10.79 4.27
C ILE A 140 7.67 -9.37 4.02
N PHE A 141 7.70 -8.55 5.06
CA PHE A 141 7.38 -7.12 4.98
C PHE A 141 8.66 -6.32 5.19
N SER A 142 9.02 -5.48 4.22
CA SER A 142 10.18 -4.59 4.34
C SER A 142 9.78 -3.18 4.74
N TRP A 143 8.58 -2.75 4.34
CA TRP A 143 8.02 -1.44 4.67
C TRP A 143 6.55 -1.56 4.96
N VAL A 144 6.12 -0.76 5.95
CA VAL A 144 4.76 -0.74 6.45
C VAL A 144 4.28 0.71 6.59
N SER A 145 3.00 0.88 6.81
CA SER A 145 2.36 2.18 6.98
C SER A 145 1.36 2.15 8.11
N LEU A 146 1.27 3.25 8.85
CA LEU A 146 0.22 3.51 9.80
C LEU A 146 -0.95 4.16 9.06
N LYS A 147 -2.15 3.66 9.25
CA LYS A 147 -3.41 4.17 8.68
C LYS A 147 -4.12 5.12 9.65
N GLY A 148 -5.24 5.70 9.25
CA GLY A 148 -6.08 6.52 10.11
C GLY A 148 -5.42 7.82 10.59
N LEU A 149 -4.59 8.45 9.77
CA LEU A 149 -3.97 9.73 10.09
C LEU A 149 -4.75 10.87 9.44
N ILE A 150 -5.15 11.86 10.26
CA ILE A 150 -5.79 13.08 9.78
C ILE A 150 -4.72 14.16 9.63
N TRP A 151 -4.45 14.50 8.38
CA TRP A 151 -3.47 15.51 7.98
C TRP A 151 -4.06 16.89 7.93
N TYR A 152 -3.29 17.90 8.31
CA TYR A 152 -3.66 19.30 8.30
C TYR A 152 -2.44 20.20 8.12
N ASP A 153 -2.66 21.45 7.73
CA ASP A 153 -1.64 22.50 7.70
C ASP A 153 -1.66 23.29 9.03
N PRO A 154 -0.58 23.22 9.85
CA PRO A 154 -0.51 23.94 11.13
C PRO A 154 -0.63 25.45 11.00
N LYS A 155 -0.09 26.04 9.91
CA LYS A 155 -0.17 27.51 9.69
C LYS A 155 -1.62 27.95 9.45
N ASN A 156 -2.36 27.18 8.65
CA ASN A 156 -3.77 27.44 8.38
C ASN A 156 -4.63 27.24 9.64
N PHE A 157 -4.31 26.24 10.46
CA PHE A 157 -4.98 26.03 11.76
C PHE A 157 -4.73 27.19 12.69
N GLN A 158 -3.47 27.61 12.85
CA GLN A 158 -3.10 28.76 13.69
C GLN A 158 -3.78 30.05 13.23
N ALA A 159 -3.79 30.33 11.94
CA ALA A 159 -4.39 31.53 11.37
C ALA A 159 -5.91 31.64 11.62
N LYS A 160 -6.58 30.47 11.80
CA LYS A 160 -8.02 30.38 12.07
C LYS A 160 -8.35 30.13 13.55
N GLY A 161 -7.35 29.93 14.40
CA GLY A 161 -7.55 29.57 15.80
C GLY A 161 -8.14 28.17 16.00
N TYR A 162 -7.91 27.25 15.06
CA TYR A 162 -8.37 25.87 15.16
C TYR A 162 -7.43 25.06 16.06
N ASN A 163 -8.02 24.18 16.87
CA ASN A 163 -7.29 23.25 17.71
C ASN A 163 -7.36 21.82 17.16
N VAL A 164 -6.29 21.05 17.35
CA VAL A 164 -6.28 19.63 17.05
C VAL A 164 -7.28 18.90 17.97
N PRO A 165 -8.25 18.16 17.41
CA PRO A 165 -9.24 17.46 18.20
C PRO A 165 -8.63 16.25 18.92
N ASN A 166 -9.13 15.96 20.13
CA ASN A 166 -8.70 14.83 20.96
C ASN A 166 -9.81 13.79 21.20
N SER A 167 -10.97 13.95 20.57
CA SER A 167 -12.10 13.03 20.61
C SER A 167 -12.89 13.12 19.30
N TRP A 168 -13.69 12.08 19.00
CA TRP A 168 -14.58 12.09 17.85
C TRP A 168 -15.53 13.30 17.86
N ASP A 169 -16.14 13.60 19.01
CA ASP A 169 -17.05 14.74 19.14
C ASP A 169 -16.34 16.06 18.85
N SER A 170 -15.10 16.25 19.34
CA SER A 170 -14.33 17.46 19.05
C SER A 170 -13.90 17.54 17.58
N LEU A 171 -13.70 16.42 16.89
CA LEU A 171 -13.48 16.38 15.44
C LEU A 171 -14.72 16.85 14.68
N LEU A 172 -15.91 16.38 15.06
CA LEU A 172 -17.17 16.83 14.45
C LEU A 172 -17.46 18.32 14.73
N GLN A 173 -17.11 18.81 15.93
CA GLN A 173 -17.19 20.23 16.27
C GLN A 173 -16.25 21.08 15.42
N LEU A 174 -14.99 20.64 15.24
CA LEU A 174 -14.02 21.30 14.35
C LEU A 174 -14.55 21.35 12.92
N GLN A 175 -15.06 20.24 12.40
CA GLN A 175 -15.68 20.14 11.08
C GLN A 175 -16.79 21.20 10.93
N GLN A 176 -17.69 21.30 11.91
CA GLN A 176 -18.77 22.29 11.89
C GLN A 176 -18.25 23.73 11.96
N THR A 177 -17.20 23.98 12.76
CA THR A 177 -16.56 25.31 12.87
C THR A 177 -15.95 25.73 11.54
N ILE A 178 -15.21 24.84 10.86
CA ILE A 178 -14.63 25.10 9.53
C ILE A 178 -15.74 25.43 8.53
N LYS A 179 -16.80 24.62 8.51
CA LYS A 179 -17.94 24.81 7.61
C LYS A 179 -18.65 26.15 7.85
N SER A 180 -18.87 26.52 9.10
CA SER A 180 -19.46 27.81 9.48
C SER A 180 -18.57 29.00 9.09
N GLY A 181 -17.26 28.78 8.97
CA GLY A 181 -16.29 29.74 8.43
C GLY A 181 -16.30 29.88 6.92
N GLY A 182 -17.22 29.21 6.21
CA GLY A 182 -17.41 29.32 4.75
C GLY A 182 -16.47 28.47 3.91
N THR A 183 -15.77 27.48 4.51
CA THR A 183 -14.86 26.57 3.78
C THR A 183 -15.28 25.12 4.05
N THR A 184 -15.04 24.23 3.08
CA THR A 184 -15.27 22.79 3.28
C THR A 184 -14.21 22.19 4.22
N PRO A 185 -14.60 21.37 5.22
CA PRO A 185 -13.62 20.79 6.14
C PRO A 185 -12.68 19.80 5.47
N TRP A 186 -13.17 18.93 4.59
CA TRP A 186 -12.44 17.76 4.13
C TRP A 186 -12.00 17.83 2.68
N CYS A 187 -10.75 17.46 2.46
CA CYS A 187 -10.21 17.01 1.19
C CYS A 187 -10.29 15.49 1.15
N VAL A 188 -11.07 14.93 0.21
CA VAL A 188 -11.21 13.48 0.03
C VAL A 188 -10.95 13.13 -1.41
N ALA A 189 -10.11 12.11 -1.65
CA ALA A 189 -9.77 11.62 -2.97
C ALA A 189 -9.79 10.10 -2.98
N LEU A 190 -10.57 9.50 -3.89
CA LEU A 190 -10.87 8.08 -3.92
C LEU A 190 -10.37 7.38 -5.17
N GLU A 191 -9.86 8.13 -6.17
CA GLU A 191 -9.36 7.55 -7.42
C GLU A 191 -7.99 6.89 -7.21
N SER A 192 -7.81 5.69 -7.76
CA SER A 192 -6.56 4.93 -7.79
C SER A 192 -6.58 3.86 -8.90
N GLY A 193 -7.04 4.22 -10.12
CA GLY A 193 -7.19 3.25 -11.21
C GLY A 193 -8.16 2.14 -10.85
N ALA A 194 -7.77 0.88 -11.08
CA ALA A 194 -8.57 -0.29 -10.76
C ALA A 194 -8.82 -0.48 -9.25
N ALA A 195 -7.97 0.11 -8.41
CA ALA A 195 -8.12 0.07 -6.95
C ALA A 195 -8.93 1.26 -6.39
N SER A 196 -9.58 2.08 -7.24
CA SER A 196 -10.37 3.22 -6.78
C SER A 196 -11.38 2.82 -5.71
N GLY A 197 -11.47 3.64 -4.65
CA GLY A 197 -12.28 3.37 -3.46
C GLY A 197 -11.49 2.93 -2.23
N TRP A 198 -10.26 2.42 -2.40
CA TRP A 198 -9.45 2.01 -1.24
C TRP A 198 -9.25 3.13 -0.20
N PRO A 199 -9.05 4.44 -0.57
CA PRO A 199 -8.85 5.47 0.44
C PRO A 199 -10.10 5.71 1.31
N GLY A 200 -11.29 5.53 0.75
CA GLY A 200 -12.53 5.62 1.53
C GLY A 200 -12.76 4.37 2.38
N SER A 201 -12.29 3.20 1.93
CA SER A 201 -12.34 2.00 2.76
C SER A 201 -11.45 2.12 4.01
N ASP A 202 -10.37 2.92 3.96
CA ASP A 202 -9.53 3.20 5.12
C ASP A 202 -10.30 3.88 6.25
N TRP A 203 -11.19 4.83 5.93
CA TRP A 203 -12.09 5.42 6.90
C TRP A 203 -12.96 4.38 7.59
N VAL A 204 -13.64 3.55 6.82
CA VAL A 204 -14.57 2.55 7.37
C VAL A 204 -13.83 1.55 8.25
N LYS A 205 -12.64 1.11 7.85
CA LYS A 205 -11.81 0.16 8.61
C LYS A 205 -11.39 0.73 9.98
N GLU A 206 -10.85 1.94 9.98
CA GLU A 206 -10.48 2.61 11.24
C GLU A 206 -11.70 2.81 12.14
N ILE A 207 -12.82 3.23 11.58
CA ILE A 207 -14.06 3.43 12.33
C ILE A 207 -14.57 2.11 12.91
N VAL A 208 -14.60 1.01 12.13
CA VAL A 208 -15.00 -0.32 12.66
C VAL A 208 -14.11 -0.70 13.83
N LEU A 209 -12.79 -0.56 13.70
CA LEU A 209 -11.84 -0.93 14.75
C LEU A 209 -12.00 -0.05 15.99
N SER A 210 -12.06 1.27 15.83
CA SER A 210 -12.17 2.23 16.94
C SER A 210 -13.55 2.21 17.62
N GLN A 211 -14.61 1.87 16.90
CA GLN A 211 -15.99 1.90 17.39
C GLN A 211 -16.44 0.57 17.97
N SER A 212 -16.11 -0.55 17.28
CA SER A 212 -16.64 -1.88 17.55
C SER A 212 -15.59 -2.88 18.00
N GLY A 213 -14.32 -2.53 17.92
CA GLY A 213 -13.19 -3.27 18.48
C GLY A 213 -12.66 -4.41 17.60
N PRO A 214 -11.57 -5.04 18.08
CA PRO A 214 -10.79 -6.01 17.30
C PRO A 214 -11.56 -7.29 16.97
N THR A 215 -12.48 -7.74 17.82
CA THR A 215 -13.26 -8.96 17.57
C THR A 215 -14.25 -8.78 16.42
N VAL A 216 -14.96 -7.66 16.39
CA VAL A 216 -15.87 -7.32 15.27
C VAL A 216 -15.07 -7.15 13.98
N TYR A 217 -13.94 -6.46 14.07
CA TYR A 217 -13.02 -6.26 12.94
C TYR A 217 -12.55 -7.58 12.33
N ASP A 218 -12.09 -8.51 13.17
CA ASP A 218 -11.61 -9.82 12.72
C ASP A 218 -12.73 -10.68 12.11
N ASN A 219 -13.89 -10.75 12.77
CA ASN A 219 -15.04 -11.49 12.24
C ASN A 219 -15.51 -10.92 10.90
N TRP A 220 -15.44 -9.60 10.73
CA TRP A 220 -15.87 -8.93 9.51
C TRP A 220 -14.99 -9.29 8.31
N TRP A 221 -13.67 -9.10 8.42
CA TRP A 221 -12.80 -9.41 7.28
C TRP A 221 -12.70 -10.91 6.99
N GLN A 222 -12.95 -11.77 7.98
CA GLN A 222 -13.01 -13.23 7.83
C GLN A 222 -14.33 -13.73 7.23
N GLY A 223 -15.30 -12.86 7.00
CA GLY A 223 -16.59 -13.22 6.44
C GLY A 223 -17.55 -13.85 7.45
N HIS A 224 -17.23 -13.82 8.75
CA HIS A 224 -18.07 -14.34 9.84
C HIS A 224 -19.12 -13.34 10.31
N GLN A 225 -18.98 -12.06 9.95
CA GLN A 225 -19.93 -11.00 10.26
C GLN A 225 -20.50 -10.40 8.97
N LYS A 226 -21.80 -10.20 8.90
CA LYS A 226 -22.47 -9.59 7.74
C LYS A 226 -22.16 -8.11 7.63
N TRP A 227 -22.12 -7.62 6.42
CA TRP A 227 -22.05 -6.19 6.12
C TRP A 227 -23.28 -5.42 6.59
N THR A 228 -24.45 -6.06 6.58
CA THR A 228 -25.71 -5.49 7.10
C THR A 228 -25.80 -5.53 8.63
N SER A 229 -24.82 -6.11 9.35
CA SER A 229 -24.84 -6.11 10.81
C SER A 229 -24.84 -4.69 11.38
N PRO A 230 -25.41 -4.49 12.60
CA PRO A 230 -25.52 -3.16 13.20
C PRO A 230 -24.17 -2.45 13.32
N GLU A 231 -23.11 -3.17 13.71
CA GLU A 231 -21.78 -2.63 13.95
C GLU A 231 -21.14 -2.10 12.66
N ILE A 232 -21.24 -2.88 11.59
CA ILE A 232 -20.68 -2.49 10.28
C ILE A 232 -21.51 -1.37 9.67
N LYS A 233 -22.84 -1.47 9.69
CA LYS A 233 -23.73 -0.41 9.21
C LYS A 233 -23.46 0.91 9.95
N LEU A 234 -23.31 0.85 11.29
CA LEU A 234 -23.00 2.04 12.10
C LEU A 234 -21.68 2.68 11.67
N ALA A 235 -20.63 1.91 11.35
CA ALA A 235 -19.37 2.47 10.88
C ALA A 235 -19.50 3.25 9.55
N TRP A 236 -20.31 2.76 8.62
CA TRP A 236 -20.61 3.50 7.38
C TRP A 236 -21.40 4.78 7.66
N GLN A 237 -22.36 4.74 8.58
CA GLN A 237 -23.12 5.92 9.01
C GLN A 237 -22.19 6.95 9.67
N THR A 238 -21.25 6.49 10.49
CA THR A 238 -20.24 7.34 11.14
C THR A 238 -19.32 8.00 10.11
N TRP A 239 -18.89 7.27 9.08
CA TRP A 239 -18.17 7.88 7.95
C TRP A 239 -19.05 8.89 7.19
N GLY A 240 -20.35 8.61 7.05
CA GLY A 240 -21.31 9.55 6.48
C GLY A 240 -21.38 10.89 7.20
N GLN A 241 -21.13 10.94 8.52
CA GLN A 241 -21.04 12.21 9.27
C GLN A 241 -19.84 13.07 8.81
N ILE A 242 -18.74 12.43 8.43
CA ILE A 242 -17.57 13.12 7.87
C ILE A 242 -17.91 13.72 6.50
N LEU A 243 -18.52 12.97 5.61
CA LEU A 243 -18.89 13.44 4.28
C LEU A 243 -19.98 14.54 4.35
N GLY A 244 -20.89 14.43 5.33
CA GLY A 244 -22.03 15.31 5.50
C GLY A 244 -23.16 15.05 4.52
N PRO A 245 -24.35 15.65 4.74
CA PRO A 245 -25.48 15.50 3.83
C PRO A 245 -25.13 15.99 2.41
N ASN A 246 -25.36 15.15 1.40
CA ASN A 246 -25.02 15.45 0.00
C ASN A 246 -23.54 15.91 -0.17
N ASP A 247 -22.62 15.28 0.58
CA ASP A 247 -21.17 15.54 0.57
C ASP A 247 -20.77 17.00 0.87
N ALA A 248 -21.63 17.71 1.58
CA ALA A 248 -21.48 19.15 1.84
C ALA A 248 -20.25 19.51 2.69
N ASN A 249 -19.56 18.52 3.26
CA ASN A 249 -18.34 18.69 4.04
C ASN A 249 -17.06 18.44 3.22
N VAL A 250 -17.19 18.00 1.96
CA VAL A 250 -16.06 17.61 1.10
C VAL A 250 -15.84 18.66 0.00
N TYR A 251 -14.59 19.07 -0.19
CA TYR A 251 -14.21 19.97 -1.27
C TYR A 251 -14.58 19.39 -2.64
N GLY A 252 -15.37 20.16 -3.41
CA GLY A 252 -15.86 19.78 -4.73
C GLY A 252 -16.90 18.65 -4.76
N GLY A 253 -17.35 18.17 -3.58
CA GLY A 253 -18.37 17.15 -3.43
C GLY A 253 -17.99 15.79 -4.04
N SER A 254 -18.99 14.92 -4.23
CA SER A 254 -18.80 13.54 -4.70
C SER A 254 -18.09 13.45 -6.04
N LYS A 255 -18.37 14.35 -6.97
CA LYS A 255 -17.72 14.36 -8.29
C LYS A 255 -16.21 14.50 -8.18
N THR A 256 -15.73 15.47 -7.41
CA THR A 256 -14.29 15.69 -7.18
C THR A 256 -13.68 14.52 -6.40
N MET A 257 -14.37 14.09 -5.35
CA MET A 257 -13.94 12.99 -4.49
C MET A 257 -13.63 11.70 -5.27
N VAL A 258 -14.50 11.29 -6.20
CA VAL A 258 -14.32 10.02 -6.96
C VAL A 258 -13.39 10.15 -8.16
N SER A 259 -13.07 11.38 -8.61
CA SER A 259 -12.20 11.62 -9.77
C SER A 259 -10.81 12.12 -9.42
N THR A 260 -10.56 12.51 -8.16
CA THR A 260 -9.25 12.98 -7.73
C THR A 260 -8.40 11.79 -7.31
N ASN A 261 -7.17 11.73 -7.83
CA ASN A 261 -6.21 10.70 -7.45
C ASN A 261 -5.83 10.83 -5.97
N PHE A 262 -5.71 9.70 -5.28
CA PHE A 262 -5.38 9.66 -3.85
C PHE A 262 -4.10 10.44 -3.52
N ALA A 263 -3.13 10.42 -4.45
CA ALA A 263 -1.84 11.09 -4.26
C ALA A 263 -1.96 12.62 -4.21
N ASP A 264 -2.98 13.17 -4.88
CA ASP A 264 -3.23 14.62 -4.98
C ASP A 264 -4.27 15.11 -3.99
N GLY A 265 -4.90 14.18 -3.25
CA GLY A 265 -6.06 14.46 -2.39
C GLY A 265 -5.81 15.52 -1.32
N GLY A 266 -4.61 15.60 -0.77
CA GLY A 266 -4.25 16.59 0.24
C GLY A 266 -3.81 17.95 -0.31
N THR A 267 -3.47 18.04 -1.60
CA THR A 267 -2.93 19.28 -2.22
C THR A 267 -3.81 20.52 -2.02
N PRO A 268 -5.15 20.44 -2.05
CA PRO A 268 -6.00 21.62 -1.82
C PRO A 268 -5.89 22.26 -0.43
N MET A 269 -5.34 21.53 0.57
CA MET A 269 -5.07 22.10 1.90
C MET A 269 -4.00 23.19 1.87
N PHE A 270 -3.03 23.08 0.96
CA PHE A 270 -1.86 23.95 0.85
C PHE A 270 -2.08 25.15 -0.08
N GLN A 271 -3.26 25.29 -0.67
CA GLN A 271 -3.59 26.45 -1.51
C GLN A 271 -3.83 27.70 -0.65
N THR A 272 -3.66 28.87 -1.26
CA THR A 272 -3.93 30.16 -0.59
C THR A 272 -5.05 30.91 -1.33
N PRO A 273 -6.27 31.03 -0.74
CA PRO A 273 -6.71 30.41 0.51
C PRO A 273 -6.90 28.89 0.37
N PRO A 274 -6.80 28.13 1.49
CA PRO A 274 -7.03 26.69 1.47
C PRO A 274 -8.47 26.37 1.06
N LYS A 275 -8.62 25.25 0.30
CA LYS A 275 -9.94 24.79 -0.17
C LYS A 275 -10.60 23.84 0.82
N CYS A 276 -9.81 23.22 1.68
CA CYS A 276 -10.19 22.31 2.74
C CYS A 276 -9.08 22.31 3.80
N TYR A 277 -9.32 21.78 4.98
CA TYR A 277 -8.40 21.86 6.11
C TYR A 277 -7.90 20.51 6.61
N LEU A 278 -8.60 19.44 6.28
CA LEU A 278 -8.39 18.09 6.80
C LEU A 278 -8.34 17.08 5.66
N HIS A 279 -7.41 16.10 5.76
CA HIS A 279 -7.26 15.01 4.81
C HIS A 279 -6.93 13.72 5.56
N ASN A 280 -7.69 12.63 5.34
CA ASN A 280 -7.34 11.32 5.88
C ASN A 280 -6.49 10.55 4.89
N GLN A 281 -5.32 10.09 5.33
CA GLN A 281 -4.48 9.20 4.55
C GLN A 281 -3.42 8.54 5.44
N ALA A 282 -2.90 7.37 4.99
CA ALA A 282 -1.82 6.68 5.66
C ALA A 282 -0.49 7.46 5.65
N SER A 283 0.45 7.06 6.50
CA SER A 283 1.73 7.74 6.72
C SER A 283 2.57 7.94 5.46
N PHE A 284 2.39 7.13 4.42
CA PHE A 284 3.15 7.25 3.17
C PHE A 284 2.86 8.54 2.38
N ILE A 285 1.74 9.23 2.65
CA ILE A 285 1.30 10.39 1.85
C ILE A 285 2.29 11.56 1.92
N THR A 286 3.14 11.61 2.95
CA THR A 286 4.15 12.67 3.11
C THR A 286 5.09 12.77 1.90
N ALA A 287 5.41 11.65 1.26
CA ALA A 287 6.20 11.64 0.03
C ALA A 287 5.48 12.33 -1.14
N ASN A 288 4.15 12.24 -1.19
CA ASN A 288 3.33 12.93 -2.18
C ASN A 288 3.26 14.44 -1.88
N PHE A 289 3.11 14.83 -0.62
CA PHE A 289 3.14 16.26 -0.22
C PHE A 289 4.47 16.91 -0.60
N GLN A 290 5.59 16.26 -0.30
CA GLN A 290 6.93 16.75 -0.70
C GLN A 290 7.15 16.73 -2.20
N SER A 291 6.53 15.81 -2.94
CA SER A 291 6.59 15.80 -4.40
C SER A 291 5.80 16.96 -5.02
N ALA A 292 4.65 17.31 -4.42
CA ALA A 292 3.82 18.43 -4.85
C ALA A 292 4.46 19.79 -4.49
N ASP A 293 5.07 19.87 -3.30
CA ASP A 293 5.84 21.04 -2.84
C ASP A 293 7.15 20.57 -2.17
N PRO A 294 8.28 20.57 -2.92
CA PRO A 294 9.58 20.20 -2.37
C PRO A 294 10.11 21.11 -1.25
N GLN A 295 9.51 22.26 -1.04
CA GLN A 295 9.86 23.18 0.06
C GLN A 295 9.00 22.94 1.32
N ALA A 296 7.98 22.11 1.24
CA ALA A 296 7.11 21.82 2.38
C ALA A 296 7.88 21.10 3.51
N VAL A 297 7.78 21.65 4.71
CA VAL A 297 8.50 21.20 5.90
C VAL A 297 7.54 20.47 6.83
N ALA A 298 7.86 19.20 7.12
CA ALA A 298 7.12 18.37 8.06
C ALA A 298 7.03 19.02 9.45
N GLY A 299 5.86 19.01 10.06
CA GLY A 299 5.56 19.65 11.34
C GLY A 299 5.28 21.15 11.24
N THR A 300 5.62 21.80 10.11
CA THR A 300 5.41 23.24 9.88
C THR A 300 4.35 23.50 8.82
N ASP A 301 4.47 22.88 7.65
CA ASP A 301 3.55 23.05 6.53
C ASP A 301 2.50 21.94 6.48
N TYR A 302 2.84 20.77 7.00
CA TYR A 302 1.89 19.67 7.21
C TYR A 302 2.21 18.93 8.52
N ASN A 303 1.15 18.51 9.19
CA ASN A 303 1.21 17.72 10.41
C ASN A 303 0.01 16.77 10.44
N PHE A 304 -0.04 15.84 11.39
CA PHE A 304 -1.15 14.94 11.55
C PHE A 304 -1.56 14.78 13.02
N PHE A 305 -2.74 14.23 13.20
CA PHE A 305 -3.17 13.57 14.42
C PHE A 305 -3.84 12.24 14.05
N PRO A 306 -3.72 11.18 14.88
CA PRO A 306 -4.47 9.94 14.66
C PRO A 306 -5.98 10.20 14.66
N LEU A 307 -6.74 9.39 13.93
CA LEU A 307 -8.20 9.41 14.02
C LEU A 307 -8.59 9.31 15.51
N PRO A 308 -9.32 10.28 16.05
CA PRO A 308 -9.68 10.27 17.47
C PRO A 308 -10.52 9.05 17.83
N ASP A 309 -10.30 8.52 19.04
CA ASP A 309 -11.05 7.38 19.54
C ASP A 309 -12.57 7.66 19.52
N ILE A 310 -13.33 6.69 18.99
CA ILE A 310 -14.80 6.72 19.01
C ILE A 310 -15.33 6.06 20.28
N ASN A 311 -14.71 4.93 20.65
CA ASN A 311 -15.04 4.18 21.86
C ASN A 311 -13.79 4.05 22.73
N SER A 312 -13.83 4.62 23.93
CA SER A 312 -12.69 4.63 24.85
C SER A 312 -12.21 3.22 25.28
N GLN A 313 -13.02 2.19 25.11
CA GLN A 313 -12.62 0.81 25.33
C GLN A 313 -11.49 0.36 24.38
N TYR A 314 -11.41 0.97 23.22
CA TYR A 314 -10.46 0.61 22.15
C TYR A 314 -9.42 1.69 21.91
N THR A 315 -9.15 2.53 22.91
CA THR A 315 -8.16 3.60 22.84
C THR A 315 -6.79 3.09 22.37
N GLY A 316 -6.24 3.77 21.34
CA GLY A 316 -4.96 3.44 20.74
C GLY A 316 -5.03 2.24 19.81
N ALA A 317 -6.22 1.88 19.31
CA ALA A 317 -6.38 0.92 18.23
C ALA A 317 -6.05 1.58 16.88
N HIS A 318 -5.22 0.92 16.07
CA HIS A 318 -4.82 1.42 14.76
C HIS A 318 -4.82 0.34 13.69
N VAL A 319 -5.25 0.71 12.49
CA VAL A 319 -5.06 -0.11 11.30
C VAL A 319 -3.65 0.13 10.75
N VAL A 320 -2.99 -0.96 10.39
CA VAL A 320 -1.67 -0.95 9.76
C VAL A 320 -1.73 -1.64 8.39
N SER A 321 -0.82 -1.31 7.50
CA SER A 321 -0.70 -1.96 6.21
C SER A 321 0.76 -2.10 5.81
N GLY A 322 1.02 -2.91 4.80
CA GLY A 322 2.34 -3.08 4.22
C GLY A 322 2.24 -3.83 2.90
N ASP A 323 3.32 -3.77 2.13
CA ASP A 323 3.40 -4.56 0.90
C ASP A 323 4.21 -5.82 1.19
N ALA A 324 3.56 -6.98 1.07
CA ALA A 324 4.19 -8.27 1.33
C ALA A 324 4.99 -8.72 0.10
N TRP A 325 6.25 -9.08 0.31
CA TRP A 325 7.12 -9.67 -0.70
C TRP A 325 6.96 -11.18 -0.76
N SER A 326 6.73 -11.71 -1.95
CA SER A 326 6.73 -13.15 -2.22
C SER A 326 7.61 -13.50 -3.40
N MET A 327 8.19 -14.72 -3.38
CA MET A 327 9.03 -15.26 -4.44
C MET A 327 8.26 -16.31 -5.25
N PHE A 328 8.14 -16.09 -6.57
CA PHE A 328 7.46 -16.98 -7.50
C PHE A 328 8.43 -17.90 -8.22
N ASN A 329 9.58 -17.38 -8.62
CA ASN A 329 10.65 -18.13 -9.26
C ASN A 329 11.86 -18.19 -8.33
N ASP A 330 12.27 -19.43 -8.02
CA ASP A 330 13.43 -19.71 -7.17
C ASP A 330 14.71 -19.65 -8.02
N THR A 331 15.20 -18.43 -8.20
CA THR A 331 16.44 -18.13 -8.91
C THR A 331 17.49 -17.57 -7.95
N PRO A 332 18.79 -17.81 -8.17
CA PRO A 332 19.84 -17.24 -7.32
C PRO A 332 19.79 -15.71 -7.22
N GLN A 333 19.29 -15.04 -8.26
CA GLN A 333 19.11 -13.59 -8.28
C GLN A 333 17.95 -13.15 -7.39
N ALA A 334 16.81 -13.84 -7.47
CA ALA A 334 15.63 -13.57 -6.64
C ALA A 334 15.93 -13.83 -5.15
N GLU A 335 16.61 -14.94 -4.82
CA GLU A 335 17.04 -15.24 -3.45
C GLU A 335 17.96 -14.13 -2.88
N LYS A 336 18.96 -13.68 -3.65
CA LYS A 336 19.84 -12.59 -3.21
C LYS A 336 19.07 -11.31 -2.95
N MET A 337 18.08 -10.99 -3.79
CA MET A 337 17.28 -9.78 -3.64
C MET A 337 16.36 -9.86 -2.41
N ILE A 338 15.70 -11.00 -2.17
CA ILE A 338 14.80 -11.13 -1.02
C ILE A 338 15.59 -11.10 0.29
N LYS A 339 16.80 -11.73 0.33
CA LYS A 339 17.74 -11.62 1.45
C LYS A 339 18.10 -10.16 1.74
N TYR A 340 18.44 -9.40 0.70
CA TYR A 340 18.77 -7.99 0.83
C TYR A 340 17.59 -7.18 1.38
N LEU A 341 16.39 -7.36 0.84
CA LEU A 341 15.17 -6.65 1.27
C LEU A 341 14.77 -6.95 2.73
N ALA A 342 15.17 -8.09 3.27
CA ALA A 342 14.94 -8.45 4.67
C ALA A 342 15.86 -7.69 5.64
N THR A 343 16.97 -7.09 5.16
CA THR A 343 17.94 -6.41 6.03
C THR A 343 17.49 -5.02 6.49
N ALA A 344 17.91 -4.64 7.69
CA ALA A 344 17.68 -3.29 8.22
C ALA A 344 18.32 -2.20 7.34
N ASP A 345 19.51 -2.48 6.77
CA ASP A 345 20.22 -1.51 5.92
C ASP A 345 19.43 -1.18 4.64
N ALA A 346 18.87 -2.19 3.97
CA ALA A 346 18.02 -1.97 2.80
C ALA A 346 16.76 -1.18 3.17
N GLN A 347 16.13 -1.54 4.27
CA GLN A 347 14.90 -0.90 4.72
C GLN A 347 15.13 0.56 5.12
N ALA A 348 16.26 0.86 5.77
CA ALA A 348 16.64 2.21 6.18
C ALA A 348 16.78 3.18 5.00
N ILE A 349 17.08 2.70 3.79
CA ILE A 349 17.24 3.58 2.62
C ILE A 349 15.89 4.26 2.28
N TRP A 350 14.80 3.51 2.26
CA TRP A 350 13.48 4.12 2.00
C TRP A 350 12.99 4.93 3.19
N VAL A 351 13.20 4.42 4.42
CA VAL A 351 12.85 5.16 5.65
C VAL A 351 13.47 6.57 5.65
N LYS A 352 14.77 6.69 5.29
CA LYS A 352 15.46 7.99 5.17
C LYS A 352 14.86 8.93 4.12
N ARG A 353 14.15 8.39 3.14
CA ARG A 353 13.45 9.18 2.11
C ARG A 353 12.07 9.63 2.54
N GLY A 354 11.57 9.11 3.66
CA GLY A 354 10.23 9.41 4.19
C GLY A 354 9.12 8.52 3.61
N GLY A 355 7.95 8.60 4.24
CA GLY A 355 6.72 7.94 3.80
C GLY A 355 6.58 6.46 4.15
N LYS A 356 7.63 5.77 4.58
CA LYS A 356 7.55 4.36 4.99
C LYS A 356 8.11 4.16 6.39
N ILE A 357 7.59 3.15 7.07
CA ILE A 357 8.06 2.68 8.38
C ILE A 357 8.67 1.29 8.17
N SER A 358 9.80 1.00 8.82
CA SER A 358 10.36 -0.33 8.82
C SER A 358 9.76 -1.17 9.96
N PRO A 359 9.34 -2.41 9.70
CA PRO A 359 8.96 -3.35 10.76
C PRO A 359 10.16 -3.96 11.49
N ASN A 360 11.40 -3.73 10.99
CA ASN A 360 12.63 -4.24 11.56
C ASN A 360 13.14 -3.30 12.67
N ASN A 361 13.26 -3.79 13.90
CA ASN A 361 13.64 -3.02 15.09
C ASN A 361 15.10 -2.56 15.11
N LYS A 362 15.93 -3.04 14.16
CA LYS A 362 17.33 -2.57 13.98
C LYS A 362 17.40 -1.29 13.16
N VAL A 363 16.29 -0.89 12.48
CA VAL A 363 16.25 0.42 11.83
C VAL A 363 16.02 1.49 12.90
N SER A 364 17.12 2.18 13.26
CA SER A 364 17.09 3.24 14.27
C SER A 364 16.11 4.36 13.90
N LEU A 365 15.45 4.96 14.90
CA LEU A 365 14.64 6.16 14.74
C LEU A 365 15.43 7.35 14.15
N ASP A 366 16.75 7.35 14.23
CA ASP A 366 17.59 8.38 13.60
C ASP A 366 17.63 8.29 12.08
N ASN A 367 17.17 7.18 11.50
CA ASN A 367 16.99 7.07 10.05
C ASN A 367 15.75 7.79 9.53
N TYR A 368 14.81 8.16 10.39
CA TYR A 368 13.62 8.89 9.98
C TYR A 368 13.96 10.37 9.79
N PRO A 369 13.55 10.98 8.64
CA PRO A 369 14.08 12.29 8.22
C PRO A 369 13.66 13.46 9.12
N ASP A 370 12.55 13.32 9.84
CA ASP A 370 11.95 14.40 10.64
C ASP A 370 11.21 13.86 11.87
N ALA A 371 10.82 14.74 12.77
CA ALA A 371 10.09 14.40 13.99
C ALA A 371 8.72 13.78 13.71
N LEU A 372 8.07 14.16 12.62
CA LEU A 372 6.76 13.66 12.24
C LEU A 372 6.85 12.19 11.79
N SER A 373 7.83 11.86 10.95
CA SER A 373 8.12 10.49 10.52
C SER A 373 8.52 9.60 11.71
N LYS A 374 9.32 10.13 12.67
CA LYS A 374 9.63 9.43 13.94
C LYS A 374 8.37 9.16 14.74
N SER A 375 7.46 10.13 14.84
CA SER A 375 6.20 9.98 15.56
C SER A 375 5.32 8.87 14.97
N THR A 376 5.21 8.76 13.65
CA THR A 376 4.44 7.67 13.03
C THR A 376 5.02 6.29 13.35
N ALA A 377 6.36 6.16 13.34
CA ALA A 377 7.03 4.92 13.73
C ALA A 377 6.82 4.60 15.22
N GLN A 378 6.88 5.60 16.10
CA GLN A 378 6.63 5.42 17.53
C GLN A 378 5.19 4.98 17.82
N ILE A 379 4.20 5.58 17.14
CA ILE A 379 2.78 5.17 17.26
C ILE A 379 2.65 3.71 16.84
N LEU A 380 3.23 3.28 15.73
CA LEU A 380 3.19 1.89 15.27
C LEU A 380 3.74 0.93 16.33
N VAL A 381 4.89 1.24 16.93
CA VAL A 381 5.53 0.42 17.97
C VAL A 381 4.70 0.40 19.27
N GLN A 382 4.05 1.52 19.62
CA GLN A 382 3.26 1.67 20.85
C GLN A 382 1.80 1.21 20.69
N THR A 383 1.38 0.88 19.49
CA THR A 383 0.02 0.44 19.18
C THR A 383 -0.34 -0.82 19.97
N LYS A 384 -1.33 -0.71 20.85
CA LYS A 384 -1.77 -1.82 21.71
C LYS A 384 -2.69 -2.79 20.97
N ILE A 385 -3.52 -2.27 20.07
CA ILE A 385 -4.47 -3.01 19.25
C ILE A 385 -4.16 -2.68 17.79
N GLY A 386 -3.17 -3.38 17.23
CA GLY A 386 -2.79 -3.27 15.83
C GLY A 386 -3.55 -4.29 15.00
N LYS A 387 -4.26 -3.85 13.95
CA LYS A 387 -4.91 -4.73 12.99
C LYS A 387 -4.42 -4.43 11.58
N TYR A 388 -4.11 -5.48 10.83
CA TYR A 388 -3.81 -5.30 9.41
C TYR A 388 -5.05 -4.86 8.66
N ASP A 389 -4.85 -4.15 7.55
CA ASP A 389 -5.91 -3.64 6.67
C ASP A 389 -6.90 -4.74 6.29
N ALA A 390 -8.13 -4.64 6.78
CA ALA A 390 -9.16 -5.66 6.57
C ALA A 390 -9.46 -5.89 5.08
N GLY A 391 -9.44 -4.83 4.26
CA GLY A 391 -9.69 -4.94 2.82
C GLY A 391 -8.62 -5.79 2.13
N ASP A 392 -7.36 -5.64 2.54
CA ASP A 392 -6.23 -6.38 1.96
C ASP A 392 -6.15 -7.84 2.45
N LEU A 393 -6.84 -8.15 3.57
CA LEU A 393 -7.02 -9.52 4.07
C LEU A 393 -8.25 -10.23 3.48
N MET A 394 -9.18 -9.50 2.88
CA MET A 394 -10.37 -10.09 2.26
C MET A 394 -10.02 -10.83 0.95
N PRO A 395 -10.81 -11.84 0.54
CA PRO A 395 -10.74 -12.40 -0.82
C PRO A 395 -10.86 -11.29 -1.88
N THR A 396 -10.19 -11.46 -3.01
CA THR A 396 -10.10 -10.43 -4.07
C THR A 396 -11.48 -9.90 -4.50
N ASP A 397 -12.45 -10.80 -4.72
CA ASP A 397 -13.80 -10.38 -5.14
C ASP A 397 -14.50 -9.57 -4.05
N MET A 398 -14.33 -9.94 -2.77
CA MET A 398 -14.89 -9.19 -1.66
C MET A 398 -14.25 -7.81 -1.53
N LYS A 399 -12.92 -7.73 -1.64
CA LYS A 399 -12.17 -6.48 -1.62
C LYS A 399 -12.61 -5.54 -2.74
N ASN A 400 -12.69 -6.03 -3.97
CA ASN A 400 -13.14 -5.24 -5.12
C ASN A 400 -14.60 -4.78 -4.98
N GLY A 401 -15.46 -5.66 -4.47
CA GLY A 401 -16.86 -5.30 -4.13
C GLY A 401 -16.92 -4.21 -3.07
N TYR A 402 -16.08 -4.27 -2.06
CA TYR A 402 -15.98 -3.25 -1.00
C TYR A 402 -15.55 -1.89 -1.55
N TRP A 403 -14.49 -1.84 -2.36
CA TRP A 403 -14.05 -0.58 -2.99
C TRP A 403 -15.13 0.03 -3.88
N ALA A 404 -15.80 -0.78 -4.69
CA ALA A 404 -16.92 -0.33 -5.51
C ALA A 404 -18.10 0.20 -4.65
N ALA A 405 -18.36 -0.43 -3.51
CA ALA A 405 -19.38 0.02 -2.56
C ALA A 405 -19.02 1.37 -1.93
N VAL A 406 -17.74 1.59 -1.60
CA VAL A 406 -17.22 2.88 -1.12
C VAL A 406 -17.51 3.99 -2.11
N LEU A 407 -17.23 3.79 -3.40
CA LEU A 407 -17.49 4.78 -4.44
C LEU A 407 -18.99 5.07 -4.60
N LYS A 408 -19.85 4.04 -4.50
CA LYS A 408 -21.30 4.21 -4.54
C LYS A 408 -21.82 5.00 -3.35
N PHE A 409 -21.36 4.67 -2.15
CA PHE A 409 -21.75 5.39 -0.93
C PHE A 409 -21.31 6.85 -0.96
N ALA A 410 -20.08 7.10 -1.40
CA ALA A 410 -19.55 8.45 -1.59
C ALA A 410 -20.39 9.29 -2.56
N GLN A 411 -21.02 8.68 -3.55
CA GLN A 411 -21.90 9.36 -4.51
C GLN A 411 -23.35 9.48 -4.02
N ASN A 412 -23.81 8.54 -3.20
CA ASN A 412 -25.18 8.55 -2.67
C ASN A 412 -25.29 7.74 -1.36
N GLN A 413 -25.15 8.43 -0.26
CA GLN A 413 -25.27 7.85 1.09
C GLN A 413 -26.65 7.23 1.37
N GLY A 414 -27.71 7.71 0.70
CA GLY A 414 -29.07 7.18 0.83
C GLY A 414 -29.24 5.73 0.35
N GLN A 415 -28.27 5.19 -0.38
CA GLN A 415 -28.27 3.81 -0.85
C GLN A 415 -27.58 2.83 0.13
N LEU A 416 -27.23 3.24 1.34
CA LEU A 416 -26.44 2.43 2.27
C LEU A 416 -27.00 1.01 2.44
N ASP A 417 -28.29 0.85 2.70
CA ASP A 417 -28.89 -0.46 2.95
C ASP A 417 -28.77 -1.40 1.74
N SER A 418 -28.99 -0.89 0.55
CA SER A 418 -28.83 -1.67 -0.69
C SER A 418 -27.36 -2.00 -0.99
N ILE A 419 -26.44 -1.08 -0.68
CA ILE A 419 -25.00 -1.28 -0.80
C ILE A 419 -24.55 -2.42 0.11
N LEU A 420 -24.92 -2.39 1.39
CA LEU A 420 -24.54 -3.41 2.36
C LEU A 420 -25.17 -4.78 2.05
N ALA A 421 -26.43 -4.82 1.61
CA ALA A 421 -27.07 -6.06 1.17
C ALA A 421 -26.38 -6.68 -0.07
N ASN A 422 -25.91 -5.85 -0.99
CA ASN A 422 -25.08 -6.32 -2.11
C ASN A 422 -23.74 -6.88 -1.64
N LEU A 423 -23.08 -6.25 -0.65
CA LEU A 423 -21.85 -6.76 -0.07
C LEU A 423 -22.05 -8.10 0.63
N ASP A 424 -23.16 -8.32 1.34
CA ASP A 424 -23.53 -9.63 1.90
C ASP A 424 -23.64 -10.70 0.80
N SER A 425 -24.19 -10.33 -0.34
CA SER A 425 -24.33 -11.24 -1.50
C SER A 425 -22.99 -11.60 -2.14
N ILE A 426 -22.04 -10.65 -2.17
CA ILE A 426 -20.65 -10.90 -2.62
C ILE A 426 -19.93 -11.77 -1.60
N GLN A 427 -20.05 -11.44 -0.30
CA GLN A 427 -19.45 -12.20 0.80
C GLN A 427 -19.84 -13.68 0.75
N ALA A 428 -21.12 -13.97 0.57
CA ALA A 428 -21.63 -15.34 0.50
C ALA A 428 -21.01 -16.18 -0.61
N LYS A 429 -20.43 -15.56 -1.64
CA LYS A 429 -19.73 -16.24 -2.74
C LYS A 429 -18.21 -16.24 -2.54
N ALA A 430 -17.65 -15.12 -2.10
CA ALA A 430 -16.21 -14.93 -2.05
C ALA A 430 -15.51 -15.79 -0.96
N TYR A 431 -16.22 -16.18 0.10
CA TYR A 431 -15.67 -16.98 1.20
C TYR A 431 -16.00 -18.48 1.11
N THR A 432 -16.67 -18.92 0.05
CA THR A 432 -16.97 -20.34 -0.20
C THR A 432 -16.04 -20.99 -1.22
N SER A 433 -15.15 -20.23 -1.83
CA SER A 433 -14.20 -20.67 -2.88
C SER A 433 -12.84 -21.07 -2.31
#